data_2cc43aacedf7406f9d0bb987d0a81dd6
#
_entry.id   2cc43aacedf7406f9d0bb987d0a81dd6
#
_cell.length_a   1.000
_cell.length_b   1.000
_cell.length_c   1.000
_cell.angle_alpha   90.00
_cell.angle_beta   90.00
_cell.angle_gamma   90.00
#
_symmetry.space_group_name_H-M   'P 1'
#
loop_
_entity.id
_entity.type
_entity.pdbx_description
1 polymer ?
#
loop_
_entity_poly.entity_id
_entity_poly.type
_entity_poly.pdbx_seq_one_letter_code
_entity_poly.pdbx_strand_id
1 'polypeptide(L)'
;ADKVNTIQSVDSIRLAQEISRVCVKLGKTMNILVEVNIGGEENKSGICPEGAWELCCAAAELPGIHVGGLMTIPPVCETEEQARGYFSKMNQLFVDMKGKKHDNITMDCLSMGMSGDFEAAILEGATMVRVGSAIFGKRIYF
;
A
#
# COMPACT_ATOMS: atom_id res chain seq x y z
N ALA A 1 -8.56 -10.45 11.76
CA ALA A 1 -8.96 -10.49 10.36
C ALA A 1 -10.48 -10.51 10.15
N ASP A 2 -11.24 -11.02 11.10
CA ASP A 2 -12.70 -11.10 10.96
C ASP A 2 -13.40 -9.73 11.02
N LYS A 3 -12.74 -8.72 11.55
CA LYS A 3 -13.28 -7.35 11.70
C LYS A 3 -12.64 -6.34 10.77
N VAL A 4 -11.74 -6.76 9.89
CA VAL A 4 -10.98 -5.88 9.00
C VAL A 4 -11.31 -6.27 7.55
N ASN A 5 -11.53 -5.27 6.71
CA ASN A 5 -11.86 -5.48 5.30
C ASN A 5 -10.66 -5.33 4.37
N THR A 6 -9.66 -4.56 4.79
CA THR A 6 -8.47 -4.28 3.98
C THR A 6 -7.22 -4.29 4.84
N ILE A 7 -6.18 -4.97 4.37
CA ILE A 7 -4.85 -4.92 4.97
C ILE A 7 -3.92 -4.20 4.01
N GLN A 8 -3.27 -3.12 4.47
CA GLN A 8 -2.51 -2.22 3.60
C GLN A 8 -1.01 -2.44 3.61
N SER A 9 -0.49 -3.36 4.41
CA SER A 9 0.94 -3.48 4.63
C SER A 9 1.51 -4.81 4.15
N VAL A 10 1.02 -5.32 3.04
CA VAL A 10 1.49 -6.60 2.50
C VAL A 10 2.71 -6.35 1.61
N ASP A 11 3.88 -6.79 2.06
CA ASP A 11 5.14 -6.55 1.37
C ASP A 11 5.90 -7.84 1.02
N SER A 12 5.32 -9.00 1.26
CA SER A 12 5.94 -10.29 0.92
C SER A 12 4.88 -11.33 0.62
N ILE A 13 5.27 -12.33 -0.19
CA ILE A 13 4.39 -13.45 -0.48
C ILE A 13 4.12 -14.28 0.79
N ARG A 14 5.09 -14.36 1.68
CA ARG A 14 4.94 -15.07 2.95
C ARG A 14 3.81 -14.48 3.79
N LEU A 15 3.75 -13.15 3.90
CA LEU A 15 2.67 -12.48 4.63
C LEU A 15 1.32 -12.69 3.92
N ALA A 16 1.29 -12.60 2.60
CA ALA A 16 0.08 -12.84 1.83
C ALA A 16 -0.43 -14.28 2.03
N GLN A 17 0.47 -15.26 2.05
CA GLN A 17 0.12 -16.66 2.30
C GLN A 17 -0.50 -16.84 3.69
N GLU A 18 0.04 -16.17 4.71
CA GLU A 18 -0.48 -16.25 6.06
C GLU A 18 -1.89 -15.63 6.16
N ILE A 19 -2.09 -14.50 5.50
CA ILE A 19 -3.41 -13.86 5.42
C ILE A 19 -4.40 -14.79 4.71
N SER A 20 -3.98 -15.38 3.60
CA SER A 20 -4.80 -16.33 2.84
C SER A 20 -5.23 -17.50 3.72
N ARG A 21 -4.30 -18.09 4.46
CA ARG A 21 -4.58 -19.21 5.35
C ARG A 21 -5.67 -18.88 6.36
N VAL A 22 -5.56 -17.70 6.99
CA VAL A 22 -6.56 -17.25 7.97
C VAL A 22 -7.91 -16.97 7.31
N CYS A 23 -7.91 -16.34 6.14
CA CYS A 23 -9.13 -15.98 5.44
C CYS A 23 -9.90 -17.22 4.94
N VAL A 24 -9.19 -18.22 4.45
CA VAL A 24 -9.82 -19.50 4.06
C VAL A 24 -10.47 -20.14 5.26
N LYS A 25 -9.80 -20.14 6.41
CA LYS A 25 -10.34 -20.69 7.65
C LYS A 25 -11.63 -19.98 8.09
N LEU A 26 -11.70 -18.67 7.89
CA LEU A 26 -12.84 -17.83 8.28
C LEU A 26 -13.93 -17.77 7.18
N GLY A 27 -13.69 -18.35 6.02
CA GLY A 27 -14.62 -18.30 4.90
C GLY A 27 -14.83 -16.91 4.34
N LYS A 28 -13.79 -16.06 4.35
CA LYS A 28 -13.89 -14.67 3.85
C LYS A 28 -12.80 -14.34 2.86
N THR A 29 -12.99 -13.25 2.11
CA THR A 29 -12.01 -12.68 1.21
C THR A 29 -11.49 -11.38 1.80
N MET A 30 -10.17 -11.22 1.83
CA MET A 30 -9.51 -10.01 2.32
C MET A 30 -8.99 -9.20 1.15
N ASN A 31 -9.33 -7.93 1.12
CA ASN A 31 -8.72 -6.99 0.20
C ASN A 31 -7.36 -6.59 0.74
N ILE A 32 -6.30 -6.67 -0.07
CA ILE A 32 -4.96 -6.25 0.34
C ILE A 32 -4.44 -5.14 -0.56
N LEU A 33 -3.61 -4.28 0.02
CA LEU A 33 -2.79 -3.33 -0.73
C LEU A 33 -1.35 -3.77 -0.55
N VAL A 34 -0.59 -3.79 -1.64
CA VAL A 34 0.82 -4.15 -1.58
C VAL A 34 1.62 -2.92 -1.18
N GLU A 35 2.40 -3.05 -0.11
CA GLU A 35 3.25 -1.98 0.38
C GLU A 35 4.54 -1.91 -0.41
N VAL A 36 4.85 -0.74 -0.96
CA VAL A 36 6.02 -0.48 -1.79
C VAL A 36 7.00 0.43 -1.04
N ASN A 37 8.26 0.02 -1.01
CA ASN A 37 9.35 0.84 -0.49
C ASN A 37 9.86 1.76 -1.60
N ILE A 38 9.19 2.89 -1.78
CA ILE A 38 9.47 3.78 -2.92
C ILE A 38 10.80 4.51 -2.78
N GLY A 39 11.27 4.72 -1.56
CA GLY A 39 12.54 5.38 -1.31
C GLY A 39 13.76 4.46 -1.37
N GLY A 40 13.56 3.14 -1.47
CA GLY A 40 14.66 2.18 -1.52
C GLY A 40 15.47 2.06 -0.24
N GLU A 41 14.88 2.37 0.91
CA GLU A 41 15.56 2.30 2.21
C GLU A 41 15.65 0.86 2.71
N GLU A 42 16.87 0.40 3.01
CA GLU A 42 17.10 -0.99 3.43
C GLU A 42 16.38 -1.38 4.72
N ASN A 43 16.24 -0.46 5.65
CA ASN A 43 15.66 -0.71 6.97
C ASN A 43 14.15 -0.47 7.04
N LYS A 44 13.51 -0.16 5.94
CA LYS A 44 12.07 0.09 5.87
C LYS A 44 11.33 -1.11 5.28
N SER A 45 10.08 -1.29 5.73
CA SER A 45 9.19 -2.27 5.14
C SER A 45 8.81 -1.88 3.71
N GLY A 46 8.25 -2.81 2.98
CA GLY A 46 7.80 -2.59 1.62
C GLY A 46 8.66 -3.33 0.61
N ILE A 47 8.01 -3.80 -0.46
CA ILE A 47 8.72 -4.44 -1.56
C ILE A 47 9.34 -3.37 -2.47
N CYS A 48 10.45 -3.70 -3.11
CA CYS A 48 11.03 -2.80 -4.11
C CYS A 48 10.04 -2.57 -5.26
N PRO A 49 10.04 -1.39 -5.88
CA PRO A 49 9.10 -1.09 -6.97
C PRO A 49 9.15 -2.11 -8.11
N GLU A 50 10.34 -2.61 -8.43
CA GLU A 50 10.55 -3.58 -9.52
C GLU A 50 9.88 -4.94 -9.24
N GLY A 51 9.71 -5.29 -7.97
CA GLY A 51 9.06 -6.55 -7.57
C GLY A 51 7.58 -6.43 -7.26
N ALA A 52 7.02 -5.23 -7.31
CA ALA A 52 5.64 -5.00 -6.86
C ALA A 52 4.61 -5.75 -7.71
N TRP A 53 4.75 -5.74 -9.04
CA TRP A 53 3.80 -6.43 -9.91
C TRP A 53 3.85 -7.94 -9.72
N GLU A 54 5.05 -8.51 -9.60
CA GLU A 54 5.18 -9.95 -9.35
C GLU A 54 4.53 -10.36 -8.04
N LEU A 55 4.71 -9.56 -7.00
CA LEU A 55 4.06 -9.82 -5.70
C LEU A 55 2.54 -9.73 -5.81
N CYS A 56 2.02 -8.73 -6.52
CA CYS A 56 0.58 -8.62 -6.75
C CYS A 56 0.02 -9.85 -7.46
N CYS A 57 0.69 -10.31 -8.51
CA CYS A 57 0.25 -11.49 -9.26
C CYS A 57 0.30 -12.75 -8.39
N ALA A 58 1.39 -12.94 -7.64
CA ALA A 58 1.51 -14.11 -6.75
C ALA A 58 0.45 -14.09 -5.66
N ALA A 59 0.20 -12.93 -5.05
CA ALA A 59 -0.83 -12.80 -4.03
C ALA A 59 -2.23 -13.03 -4.58
N ALA A 60 -2.50 -12.57 -5.80
CA ALA A 60 -3.81 -12.72 -6.42
C ALA A 60 -4.17 -14.18 -6.71
N GLU A 61 -3.16 -15.06 -6.82
CA GLU A 61 -3.38 -16.49 -7.00
C GLU A 61 -3.79 -17.21 -5.71
N LEU A 62 -3.66 -16.55 -4.55
CA LEU A 62 -3.97 -17.17 -3.27
C LEU A 62 -5.46 -17.11 -2.97
N PRO A 63 -6.06 -18.20 -2.43
CA PRO A 63 -7.47 -18.17 -2.06
C PRO A 63 -7.72 -17.20 -0.92
N GLY A 64 -8.87 -16.55 -0.93
CA GLY A 64 -9.25 -15.60 0.11
C GLY A 64 -8.55 -14.24 0.05
N ILE A 65 -7.84 -13.96 -1.04
CA ILE A 65 -7.12 -12.69 -1.24
C ILE A 65 -7.65 -12.00 -2.50
N HIS A 66 -7.83 -10.69 -2.41
CA HIS A 66 -8.05 -9.80 -3.55
C HIS A 66 -7.06 -8.65 -3.46
N VAL A 67 -6.35 -8.36 -4.55
CA VAL A 67 -5.39 -7.26 -4.59
C VAL A 67 -6.10 -6.01 -5.10
N GLY A 68 -6.26 -5.01 -4.22
CA GLY A 68 -7.01 -3.80 -4.51
C GLY A 68 -6.17 -2.58 -4.85
N GLY A 69 -4.86 -2.66 -4.71
CA GLY A 69 -4.01 -1.52 -5.01
C GLY A 69 -2.67 -1.54 -4.31
N LEU A 70 -2.10 -0.36 -4.18
CA LEU A 70 -0.76 -0.14 -3.60
C LEU A 70 -0.82 0.80 -2.42
N MET A 71 0.19 0.70 -1.55
CA MET A 71 0.39 1.59 -0.41
C MET A 71 1.87 1.92 -0.29
N THR A 72 2.19 3.11 0.16
CA THR A 72 3.56 3.46 0.50
C THR A 72 3.63 4.44 1.66
N ILE A 73 4.74 4.34 2.41
CA ILE A 73 5.17 5.35 3.38
C ILE A 73 6.55 5.79 2.90
N PRO A 74 6.67 6.96 2.25
CA PRO A 74 7.95 7.40 1.74
C PRO A 74 8.91 7.78 2.88
N PRO A 75 10.21 7.97 2.59
CA PRO A 75 11.14 8.48 3.57
C PRO A 75 10.68 9.82 4.12
N VAL A 76 11.14 10.16 5.34
CA VAL A 76 10.89 11.49 5.91
C VAL A 76 11.50 12.53 4.99
N CYS A 77 10.70 13.49 4.58
CA CYS A 77 11.12 14.54 3.66
C CYS A 77 11.21 15.89 4.37
N GLU A 78 12.22 16.67 4.01
CA GLU A 78 12.39 18.01 4.56
C GLU A 78 11.51 19.04 3.86
N THR A 79 11.13 18.77 2.61
CA THR A 79 10.33 19.69 1.80
C THR A 79 9.15 18.96 1.18
N GLU A 80 8.09 19.71 0.88
CA GLU A 80 6.94 19.21 0.15
C GLU A 80 7.33 18.70 -1.25
N GLU A 81 8.30 19.37 -1.88
CA GLU A 81 8.78 18.97 -3.20
C GLU A 81 9.38 17.57 -3.19
N GLN A 82 10.17 17.24 -2.16
CA GLN A 82 10.72 15.89 -1.99
C GLN A 82 9.61 14.85 -1.83
N ALA A 83 8.63 15.15 -0.99
CA ALA A 83 7.48 14.26 -0.78
C ALA A 83 6.72 14.05 -2.08
N ARG A 84 6.46 15.11 -2.84
CA ARG A 84 5.77 15.01 -4.12
C ARG A 84 6.54 14.16 -5.13
N GLY A 85 7.87 14.22 -5.09
CA GLY A 85 8.71 13.37 -5.94
C GLY A 85 8.46 11.89 -5.71
N TYR A 86 8.40 11.47 -4.45
CA TYR A 86 8.09 10.07 -4.11
C TYR A 86 6.66 9.71 -4.49
N PHE A 87 5.70 10.59 -4.20
CA PHE A 87 4.30 10.33 -4.54
C PHE A 87 4.08 10.25 -6.04
N SER A 88 4.79 11.08 -6.82
CA SER A 88 4.74 11.02 -8.28
C SER A 88 5.26 9.68 -8.80
N LYS A 89 6.36 9.17 -8.24
CA LYS A 89 6.88 7.85 -8.60
C LYS A 89 5.88 6.75 -8.28
N MET A 90 5.22 6.84 -7.12
CA MET A 90 4.19 5.86 -6.75
C MET A 90 3.00 5.92 -7.68
N ASN A 91 2.55 7.11 -8.04
CA ASN A 91 1.45 7.26 -8.97
C ASN A 91 1.81 6.68 -10.35
N GLN A 92 3.04 6.91 -10.80
CA GLN A 92 3.50 6.34 -12.08
C GLN A 92 3.48 4.82 -12.03
N LEU A 93 3.97 4.22 -10.97
CA LEU A 93 3.93 2.77 -10.77
C LEU A 93 2.48 2.26 -10.76
N PHE A 94 1.61 2.94 -10.04
CA PHE A 94 0.19 2.60 -9.94
C PHE A 94 -0.49 2.63 -11.32
N VAL A 95 -0.26 3.69 -12.09
CA VAL A 95 -0.82 3.84 -13.43
C VAL A 95 -0.29 2.76 -14.37
N ASP A 96 1.02 2.48 -14.31
CA ASP A 96 1.63 1.43 -15.12
C ASP A 96 1.02 0.07 -14.82
N MET A 97 0.83 -0.24 -13.53
CA MET A 97 0.22 -1.51 -13.11
C MET A 97 -1.27 -1.58 -13.46
N LYS A 98 -1.95 -0.44 -13.44
CA LYS A 98 -3.36 -0.37 -13.81
C LYS A 98 -3.58 -0.74 -15.29
N GLY A 99 -2.60 -0.47 -16.13
CA GLY A 99 -2.62 -0.86 -17.53
C GLY A 99 -2.40 -2.35 -17.77
N LYS A 100 -1.88 -3.07 -16.78
CA LYS A 100 -1.69 -4.53 -16.83
C LYS A 100 -2.95 -5.21 -16.34
N LYS A 101 -3.29 -6.33 -16.94
CA LYS A 101 -4.50 -7.06 -16.56
C LYS A 101 -4.14 -8.38 -15.91
N HIS A 102 -4.76 -8.66 -14.79
CA HIS A 102 -4.65 -9.93 -14.09
C HIS A 102 -5.96 -10.19 -13.36
N ASP A 103 -6.43 -11.41 -13.37
CA ASP A 103 -7.62 -11.80 -12.61
C ASP A 103 -7.37 -11.55 -11.13
N ASN A 104 -8.37 -11.02 -10.44
CA ASN A 104 -8.33 -10.77 -9.01
C ASN A 104 -7.39 -9.63 -8.59
N ILE A 105 -6.98 -8.78 -9.52
CA ILE A 105 -6.28 -7.53 -9.24
C ILE A 105 -7.09 -6.36 -9.79
N THR A 106 -7.43 -5.42 -8.90
CA THR A 106 -8.02 -4.14 -9.30
C THR A 106 -7.13 -3.03 -8.75
N MET A 107 -6.53 -2.23 -9.62
CA MET A 107 -5.68 -1.11 -9.20
C MET A 107 -6.55 0.13 -9.03
N ASP A 108 -7.40 0.14 -8.01
CA ASP A 108 -8.33 1.24 -7.76
C ASP A 108 -8.03 2.00 -6.47
N CYS A 109 -7.09 1.52 -5.65
CA CYS A 109 -6.70 2.20 -4.42
C CYS A 109 -5.19 2.48 -4.40
N LEU A 110 -4.83 3.74 -4.26
CA LEU A 110 -3.45 4.17 -4.03
C LEU A 110 -3.42 4.88 -2.68
N SER A 111 -2.97 4.15 -1.65
CA SER A 111 -2.89 4.65 -0.28
C SER A 111 -1.51 5.23 -0.03
N MET A 112 -1.45 6.54 0.09
CA MET A 112 -0.21 7.27 0.42
C MET A 112 -0.59 8.62 1.00
N GLY A 113 0.27 9.14 1.86
CA GLY A 113 0.04 10.40 2.52
C GLY A 113 -0.41 10.21 3.97
N MET A 114 0.15 11.02 4.85
CA MET A 114 -0.11 11.05 6.27
C MET A 114 -0.40 12.48 6.71
N SER A 115 -0.54 12.72 8.01
CA SER A 115 -0.91 14.04 8.52
C SER A 115 0.03 15.17 8.06
N GLY A 116 1.32 14.87 7.86
CA GLY A 116 2.30 15.89 7.47
C GLY A 116 2.40 16.14 5.96
N ASP A 117 1.87 15.25 5.11
CA ASP A 117 2.09 15.34 3.66
C ASP A 117 0.88 14.91 2.82
N PHE A 118 -0.30 14.80 3.42
CA PHE A 118 -1.48 14.29 2.71
C PHE A 118 -1.91 15.19 1.54
N GLU A 119 -1.71 16.50 1.64
CA GLU A 119 -2.05 17.41 0.55
C GLU A 119 -1.20 17.14 -0.69
N ALA A 120 0.11 16.96 -0.49
CA ALA A 120 1.02 16.60 -1.57
C ALA A 120 0.64 15.26 -2.20
N ALA A 121 0.26 14.29 -1.37
CA ALA A 121 -0.17 12.98 -1.84
C ALA A 121 -1.42 13.07 -2.71
N ILE A 122 -2.41 13.85 -2.29
CA ILE A 122 -3.65 14.04 -3.06
C ILE A 122 -3.34 14.67 -4.41
N LEU A 123 -2.47 15.69 -4.43
CA LEU A 123 -2.08 16.37 -5.68
C LEU A 123 -1.40 15.40 -6.65
N GLU A 124 -0.73 14.37 -6.15
CA GLU A 124 -0.02 13.38 -6.97
C GLU A 124 -0.84 12.10 -7.22
N GLY A 125 -2.13 12.09 -6.87
CA GLY A 125 -3.03 11.02 -7.27
C GLY A 125 -3.47 10.04 -6.20
N ALA A 126 -3.19 10.29 -4.91
CA ALA A 126 -3.63 9.41 -3.84
C ALA A 126 -5.16 9.29 -3.82
N THR A 127 -5.64 8.07 -3.63
CA THR A 127 -7.08 7.81 -3.45
C THR A 127 -7.43 7.62 -1.98
N MET A 128 -6.43 7.37 -1.14
CA MET A 128 -6.60 7.19 0.30
C MET A 128 -5.40 7.83 1.03
N VAL A 129 -5.68 8.56 2.10
CA VAL A 129 -4.65 9.15 2.97
C VAL A 129 -4.92 8.74 4.42
N ARG A 130 -3.88 8.83 5.26
CA ARG A 130 -3.93 8.38 6.65
C ARG A 130 -3.60 9.57 7.56
N VAL A 131 -4.61 10.30 8.00
CA VAL A 131 -4.46 11.56 8.73
C VAL A 131 -4.81 11.36 10.22
N GLY A 132 -3.94 10.67 10.94
CA GLY A 132 -4.15 10.40 12.37
C GLY A 132 -3.86 11.60 13.26
N SER A 133 -2.63 12.12 13.27
CA SER A 133 -2.23 13.19 14.18
C SER A 133 -2.87 14.54 13.84
N ALA A 134 -3.28 14.78 12.60
CA ALA A 134 -4.00 15.99 12.22
C ALA A 134 -5.43 16.02 12.82
N ILE A 135 -6.02 14.86 13.05
CA ILE A 135 -7.37 14.72 13.63
C ILE A 135 -7.31 14.51 15.14
N PHE A 136 -6.41 13.63 15.61
CA PHE A 136 -6.35 13.18 17.00
C PHE A 136 -5.24 13.83 17.83
N GLY A 137 -4.43 14.71 17.23
CA GLY A 137 -3.30 15.34 17.89
C GLY A 137 -2.05 14.49 17.89
N LYS A 138 -0.94 15.07 18.35
CA LYS A 138 0.35 14.37 18.41
C LYS A 138 0.31 13.26 19.45
N ARG A 139 0.96 12.15 19.14
CA ARG A 139 1.14 11.10 20.13
C ARG A 139 2.11 11.54 21.22
N ILE A 140 1.75 11.26 22.45
CA ILE A 140 2.62 11.50 23.61
C ILE A 140 3.14 10.15 24.06
N TYR A 141 4.47 10.01 24.13
CA TYR A 141 5.12 8.79 24.57
C TYR A 141 5.62 8.97 26.01
N PHE A 142 5.27 8.06 26.89
CA PHE A 142 5.70 8.05 28.27
C PHE A 142 6.73 6.98 28.54
#